data_a620dd1780ec4de1bc59ecb46fed9e2e
#
_entry.id   a620dd1780ec4de1bc59ecb46fed9e2e
#
_cell.length_a   1.000
_cell.length_b   1.000
_cell.length_c   1.000
_cell.angle_alpha   90.00
_cell.angle_beta   90.00
_cell.angle_gamma   90.00
#
_symmetry.space_group_name_H-M   'P 1'
#
loop_
_entity.id
_entity.type
_entity.pdbx_description
1 polymer ?
#
loop_
_entity_poly.entity_id
_entity_poly.type
_entity_poly.pdbx_seq_one_letter_code
_entity_poly.pdbx_strand_id
1 'polypeptide(L)'
;RQRQMCIRDSTKSKDGSFTQKQSALTLSGGREEDFVEPPKPQEAWVKEAAKLKGVDSYYVTNSANVTLTYKDKKVEHANMTGGNVTYMDAVENEIIAGRGLRAQDYKDFASVIILDEELANSLFGSAQEALNQIVEVNEISYRVIGVYASKEAKAVKSFGVGGLPITTNISLAANFNTDEISNIVFRVNDTSLTQTLGPELARRMTEIAGLQQGEYQVADASAAFQEVQQLFGFITTIISAIAGISLFVGGTGVMNIMLVSVTERTREIG
;
A
#
# COMPACT_ATOMS: atom_id res chain seq x y z
N ARG A 1 -17.57 -8.91 -2.66
CA ARG A 1 -16.30 -8.13 -2.50
C ARG A 1 -15.27 -9.08 -1.92
N GLN A 2 -14.33 -9.51 -2.74
CA GLN A 2 -13.20 -10.32 -2.28
C GLN A 2 -12.28 -9.45 -1.41
N ARG A 3 -11.94 -9.91 -0.22
CA ARG A 3 -10.91 -9.27 0.59
C ARG A 3 -9.56 -9.90 0.23
N GLN A 4 -8.59 -9.06 -0.04
CA GLN A 4 -7.22 -9.47 -0.24
C GLN A 4 -6.58 -9.72 1.13
N MET A 5 -5.89 -10.84 1.25
CA MET A 5 -5.10 -11.18 2.44
C MET A 5 -3.64 -11.03 2.07
N CYS A 6 -2.94 -10.20 2.81
CA CYS A 6 -1.53 -9.95 2.61
C CYS A 6 -0.72 -10.72 3.65
N ILE A 7 0.26 -11.50 3.22
CA ILE A 7 1.25 -12.11 4.10
C ILE A 7 2.55 -11.33 3.91
N ARG A 8 3.07 -10.80 4.99
CA ARG A 8 4.31 -10.04 5.01
C ARG A 8 5.37 -10.82 5.74
N ASP A 9 6.58 -10.81 5.20
CA ASP A 9 7.74 -11.37 5.90
C ASP A 9 8.05 -10.50 7.13
N SER A 10 7.95 -11.09 8.32
CA SER A 10 8.32 -10.44 9.57
C SER A 10 9.12 -11.41 10.43
N THR A 11 10.32 -11.03 10.77
CA THR A 11 11.14 -11.78 11.73
C THR A 11 10.86 -11.29 13.15
N LYS A 12 10.57 -12.22 14.05
CA LYS A 12 10.35 -11.94 15.46
C LYS A 12 11.70 -12.02 16.20
N SER A 13 12.12 -10.93 16.82
CA SER A 13 13.29 -10.92 17.68
C SER A 13 13.01 -11.65 18.99
N LYS A 14 14.06 -12.23 19.63
CA LYS A 14 13.97 -12.96 20.91
C LYS A 14 13.34 -12.15 22.07
N ASP A 15 13.25 -10.85 21.96
CA ASP A 15 12.64 -9.93 22.94
C ASP A 15 11.16 -9.63 22.69
N GLY A 16 10.55 -10.26 21.67
CA GLY A 16 9.13 -10.07 21.35
C GLY A 16 8.83 -8.84 20.50
N SER A 17 9.81 -8.04 20.12
CA SER A 17 9.64 -6.90 19.22
C SER A 17 9.65 -7.35 17.76
N PHE A 18 8.77 -6.72 16.94
CA PHE A 18 8.72 -6.93 15.51
C PHE A 18 9.64 -5.92 14.83
N THR A 19 10.71 -6.38 14.24
CA THR A 19 11.52 -5.53 13.37
C THR A 19 11.00 -5.66 11.94
N GLN A 20 10.37 -4.62 11.47
CA GLN A 20 10.28 -4.37 10.04
C GLN A 20 11.71 -4.24 9.53
N LYS A 21 12.11 -5.03 8.53
CA LYS A 21 13.39 -4.85 7.86
C LYS A 21 13.37 -3.53 7.08
N GLN A 22 13.49 -2.46 7.81
CA GLN A 22 13.98 -1.20 7.33
C GLN A 22 15.26 -0.95 8.11
N SER A 23 16.36 -1.17 7.44
CA SER A 23 17.71 -0.69 7.74
C SER A 23 18.01 -0.32 9.18
N ALA A 24 19.12 -0.82 9.58
CA ALA A 24 19.95 -0.47 10.72
C ALA A 24 19.50 -1.13 12.00
N LEU A 25 20.23 -2.17 12.31
CA LEU A 25 21.00 -2.20 13.53
C LEU A 25 20.59 -1.11 14.55
N THR A 26 19.56 -1.39 15.29
CA THR A 26 19.51 -0.86 16.64
C THR A 26 19.78 -2.04 17.56
N LEU A 27 21.04 -2.21 17.84
CA LEU A 27 21.56 -3.13 18.81
C LEU A 27 21.05 -2.77 20.19
N SER A 28 20.23 -3.61 20.75
CA SER A 28 20.16 -3.77 22.18
C SER A 28 20.67 -5.16 22.53
N GLY A 29 21.94 -5.26 22.86
CA GLY A 29 22.52 -6.24 23.78
C GLY A 29 22.39 -7.74 23.46
N GLY A 30 22.44 -8.17 22.21
CA GLY A 30 22.58 -9.60 21.86
C GLY A 30 23.84 -9.82 21.02
N ARG A 31 24.62 -10.88 21.30
CA ARG A 31 25.81 -11.24 20.54
C ARG A 31 25.48 -11.41 19.07
N GLU A 32 26.26 -10.77 18.20
CA GLU A 32 26.18 -10.79 16.73
C GLU A 32 26.31 -12.19 16.08
N GLU A 33 26.68 -13.21 16.87
CA GLU A 33 27.04 -14.53 16.36
C GLU A 33 25.87 -15.47 16.06
N ASP A 34 24.62 -15.11 16.45
CA ASP A 34 23.45 -15.99 16.31
C ASP A 34 22.37 -15.51 15.31
N PHE A 35 22.63 -14.45 14.56
CA PHE A 35 21.64 -13.95 13.59
C PHE A 35 21.82 -14.64 12.23
N VAL A 36 21.00 -15.65 11.98
CA VAL A 36 20.88 -16.27 10.65
C VAL A 36 19.93 -15.41 9.83
N GLU A 37 20.45 -14.80 8.75
CA GLU A 37 19.60 -14.06 7.81
C GLU A 37 18.54 -15.01 7.22
N PRO A 38 17.24 -14.70 7.34
CA PRO A 38 16.20 -15.58 6.81
C PRO A 38 16.35 -15.69 5.29
N PRO A 39 16.07 -16.87 4.71
CA PRO A 39 16.15 -17.05 3.28
C PRO A 39 15.15 -16.11 2.58
N LYS A 40 15.56 -15.54 1.45
CA LYS A 40 14.69 -14.67 0.66
C LYS A 40 13.50 -15.45 0.13
N PRO A 41 12.28 -14.87 0.18
CA PRO A 41 11.09 -15.52 -0.36
C PRO A 41 11.27 -15.88 -1.84
N GLN A 42 10.83 -17.08 -2.20
CA GLN A 42 10.84 -17.55 -3.59
C GLN A 42 9.40 -17.74 -4.08
N GLU A 43 9.13 -17.39 -5.33
CA GLU A 43 7.79 -17.55 -5.91
C GLU A 43 7.33 -19.02 -5.90
N ALA A 44 8.25 -19.98 -5.99
CA ALA A 44 7.95 -21.40 -5.90
C ALA A 44 7.29 -21.78 -4.54
N TRP A 45 7.71 -21.16 -3.45
CA TRP A 45 7.13 -21.38 -2.11
C TRP A 45 5.71 -20.83 -2.03
N VAL A 46 5.50 -19.63 -2.59
CA VAL A 46 4.18 -19.00 -2.65
C VAL A 46 3.21 -19.83 -3.47
N LYS A 47 3.67 -20.34 -4.61
CA LYS A 47 2.90 -21.23 -5.49
C LYS A 47 2.51 -22.55 -4.79
N GLU A 48 3.41 -23.10 -3.98
CA GLU A 48 3.13 -24.32 -3.20
C GLU A 48 2.12 -24.06 -2.09
N ALA A 49 2.27 -22.93 -1.36
CA ALA A 49 1.32 -22.54 -0.33
C ALA A 49 -0.07 -22.24 -0.91
N ALA A 50 -0.13 -21.65 -2.11
CA ALA A 50 -1.38 -21.33 -2.80
C ALA A 50 -2.24 -22.56 -3.20
N LYS A 51 -1.69 -23.77 -3.12
CA LYS A 51 -2.48 -25.02 -3.35
C LYS A 51 -3.47 -25.34 -2.22
N LEU A 52 -3.48 -24.58 -1.14
CA LEU A 52 -4.45 -24.74 -0.06
C LEU A 52 -5.87 -24.52 -0.56
N LYS A 53 -6.77 -25.40 -0.12
CA LYS A 53 -8.19 -25.31 -0.48
C LYS A 53 -8.79 -24.00 0.05
N GLY A 54 -9.41 -23.22 -0.84
CA GLY A 54 -10.01 -21.92 -0.51
C GLY A 54 -9.18 -20.73 -0.99
N VAL A 55 -7.94 -20.96 -1.46
CA VAL A 55 -7.15 -19.95 -2.16
C VAL A 55 -7.55 -19.97 -3.64
N ASP A 56 -7.89 -18.80 -4.17
CA ASP A 56 -8.27 -18.60 -5.57
C ASP A 56 -7.05 -18.30 -6.45
N SER A 57 -6.27 -17.35 -6.01
CA SER A 57 -5.07 -16.90 -6.72
C SER A 57 -4.06 -16.28 -5.75
N TYR A 58 -2.88 -16.03 -6.24
CA TYR A 58 -1.85 -15.30 -5.51
C TYR A 58 -1.12 -14.34 -6.43
N TYR A 59 -0.52 -13.33 -5.84
CA TYR A 59 0.50 -12.53 -6.51
C TYR A 59 1.55 -12.06 -5.52
N VAL A 60 2.71 -11.72 -6.05
CA VAL A 60 3.82 -11.15 -5.28
C VAL A 60 4.19 -9.79 -5.84
N THR A 61 4.59 -8.89 -4.96
CA THR A 61 5.03 -7.56 -5.37
C THR A 61 6.29 -7.14 -4.61
N ASN A 62 7.03 -6.26 -5.25
CA ASN A 62 8.01 -5.38 -4.63
C ASN A 62 7.72 -3.94 -5.03
N SER A 63 8.37 -2.98 -4.41
CA SER A 63 8.17 -1.57 -4.72
C SER A 63 9.43 -0.75 -4.53
N ALA A 64 9.53 0.34 -5.29
CA ALA A 64 10.57 1.33 -5.14
C ALA A 64 10.01 2.74 -5.35
N ASN A 65 10.53 3.71 -4.61
CA ASN A 65 10.23 5.10 -4.85
C ASN A 65 11.16 5.62 -5.94
N VAL A 66 10.59 6.14 -7.01
CA VAL A 66 11.33 6.50 -8.21
C VAL A 66 10.95 7.89 -8.72
N THR A 67 11.82 8.42 -9.54
CA THR A 67 11.58 9.63 -10.32
C THR A 67 11.51 9.27 -11.79
N LEU A 68 10.44 9.70 -12.46
CA LEU A 68 10.28 9.52 -13.91
C LEU A 68 10.62 10.83 -14.63
N THR A 69 11.38 10.71 -15.70
CA THR A 69 11.79 11.84 -16.52
C THR A 69 11.48 11.54 -18.00
N TYR A 70 10.84 12.50 -18.67
CA TYR A 70 10.61 12.45 -20.09
C TYR A 70 10.82 13.85 -20.68
N LYS A 71 11.88 14.02 -21.46
CA LYS A 71 12.33 15.33 -21.97
C LYS A 71 12.52 16.32 -20.79
N ASP A 72 11.82 17.44 -20.84
CA ASP A 72 11.87 18.48 -19.80
C ASP A 72 10.90 18.27 -18.64
N LYS A 73 10.09 17.20 -18.70
CA LYS A 73 9.12 16.89 -17.65
C LYS A 73 9.65 15.86 -16.68
N LYS A 74 9.45 16.13 -15.39
CA LYS A 74 9.90 15.28 -14.29
C LYS A 74 8.77 15.06 -13.31
N VAL A 75 8.58 13.83 -12.87
CA VAL A 75 7.63 13.45 -11.82
C VAL A 75 8.42 12.73 -10.74
N GLU A 76 8.48 13.34 -9.56
CA GLU A 76 9.18 12.81 -8.38
C GLU A 76 8.21 12.02 -7.49
N HIS A 77 8.79 11.19 -6.62
CA HIS A 77 8.03 10.42 -5.62
C HIS A 77 6.94 9.51 -6.19
N ALA A 78 7.16 8.96 -7.38
CA ALA A 78 6.31 7.91 -7.89
C ALA A 78 6.61 6.58 -7.17
N ASN A 79 5.56 5.87 -6.74
CA ASN A 79 5.70 4.56 -6.11
C ASN A 79 5.57 3.46 -7.17
N MET A 80 6.69 3.02 -7.72
CA MET A 80 6.73 2.00 -8.74
C MET A 80 6.56 0.61 -8.12
N THR A 81 5.57 -0.12 -8.63
CA THR A 81 5.27 -1.48 -8.18
C THR A 81 5.77 -2.49 -9.21
N GLY A 82 6.58 -3.43 -8.75
CA GLY A 82 6.91 -4.63 -9.51
C GLY A 82 5.97 -5.76 -9.14
N GLY A 83 5.29 -6.33 -10.14
CA GLY A 83 4.39 -7.46 -9.94
C GLY A 83 4.85 -8.71 -10.68
N ASN A 84 4.48 -9.90 -10.21
CA ASN A 84 4.69 -11.14 -10.97
C ASN A 84 3.63 -11.31 -12.08
N VAL A 85 3.71 -12.40 -12.84
CA VAL A 85 2.83 -12.67 -14.00
C VAL A 85 1.34 -12.63 -13.63
N THR A 86 0.98 -13.05 -12.43
CA THR A 86 -0.42 -13.10 -11.96
C THR A 86 -0.93 -11.78 -11.39
N TYR A 87 -0.05 -10.80 -11.19
CA TYR A 87 -0.38 -9.52 -10.57
C TYR A 87 -1.44 -8.73 -11.34
N MET A 88 -1.28 -8.60 -12.66
CA MET A 88 -2.19 -7.80 -13.49
C MET A 88 -3.61 -8.36 -13.50
N ASP A 89 -3.74 -9.70 -13.55
CA ASP A 89 -5.04 -10.37 -13.52
C ASP A 89 -5.69 -10.27 -12.13
N ALA A 90 -4.86 -10.30 -11.08
CA ALA A 90 -5.34 -10.25 -9.70
C ALA A 90 -5.83 -8.85 -9.28
N VAL A 91 -5.20 -7.78 -9.77
CA VAL A 91 -5.53 -6.40 -9.35
C VAL A 91 -6.67 -5.80 -10.17
N GLU A 92 -7.07 -6.43 -11.27
CA GLU A 92 -8.20 -6.00 -12.13
C GLU A 92 -8.07 -4.55 -12.63
N ASN A 93 -6.84 -4.12 -12.90
CA ASN A 93 -6.59 -2.81 -13.49
C ASN A 93 -7.05 -2.78 -14.96
N GLU A 94 -7.91 -1.83 -15.29
CA GLU A 94 -8.39 -1.64 -16.65
C GLU A 94 -7.30 -0.99 -17.52
N ILE A 95 -6.81 -1.70 -18.53
CA ILE A 95 -5.87 -1.15 -19.51
C ILE A 95 -6.63 -0.29 -20.49
N ILE A 96 -6.37 1.01 -20.48
CA ILE A 96 -7.04 2.00 -21.37
C ILE A 96 -6.26 2.23 -22.67
N ALA A 97 -4.97 1.92 -22.70
CA ALA A 97 -4.15 1.99 -23.90
C ALA A 97 -3.01 0.97 -23.85
N GLY A 98 -2.66 0.37 -24.98
CA GLY A 98 -1.58 -0.60 -25.08
C GLY A 98 -1.91 -1.98 -24.50
N ARG A 99 -1.00 -2.54 -23.68
CA ARG A 99 -1.13 -3.89 -23.11
C ARG A 99 -0.59 -3.97 -21.68
N GLY A 100 -1.04 -4.98 -20.96
CA GLY A 100 -0.47 -5.40 -19.68
C GLY A 100 0.87 -6.15 -19.81
N LEU A 101 1.45 -6.52 -18.67
CA LEU A 101 2.62 -7.38 -18.58
C LEU A 101 2.31 -8.78 -19.12
N ARG A 102 3.27 -9.39 -19.80
CA ARG A 102 3.17 -10.75 -20.35
C ARG A 102 4.29 -11.62 -19.82
N ALA A 103 4.10 -12.93 -19.80
CA ALA A 103 5.11 -13.89 -19.37
C ALA A 103 6.46 -13.74 -20.12
N GLN A 104 6.44 -13.23 -21.36
CA GLN A 104 7.65 -12.98 -22.11
C GLN A 104 8.47 -11.81 -21.53
N ASP A 105 7.82 -10.76 -21.01
CA ASP A 105 8.50 -9.61 -20.41
C ASP A 105 9.35 -10.03 -19.19
N TYR A 106 8.93 -11.09 -18.48
CA TYR A 106 9.67 -11.68 -17.35
C TYR A 106 10.86 -12.50 -17.83
N LYS A 107 10.69 -13.30 -18.88
CA LYS A 107 11.76 -14.15 -19.43
C LYS A 107 12.89 -13.33 -20.01
N ASP A 108 12.56 -12.23 -20.67
CA ASP A 108 13.52 -11.36 -21.35
C ASP A 108 14.12 -10.30 -20.41
N PHE A 109 13.75 -10.30 -19.12
CA PHE A 109 14.12 -9.23 -18.17
C PHE A 109 13.88 -7.84 -18.75
N ALA A 110 12.77 -7.68 -19.47
CA ALA A 110 12.49 -6.49 -20.23
C ALA A 110 12.27 -5.27 -19.31
N SER A 111 12.97 -4.18 -19.61
CA SER A 111 12.71 -2.87 -18.97
C SER A 111 11.48 -2.23 -19.59
N VAL A 112 10.31 -2.74 -19.23
CA VAL A 112 8.99 -2.26 -19.66
C VAL A 112 8.21 -1.70 -18.48
N ILE A 113 7.37 -0.71 -18.76
CA ILE A 113 6.59 -0.02 -17.74
C ILE A 113 5.16 0.21 -18.23
N ILE A 114 4.22 0.09 -17.32
CA ILE A 114 2.82 0.49 -17.50
C ILE A 114 2.60 1.69 -16.59
N LEU A 115 2.05 2.76 -17.14
CA LEU A 115 1.79 3.99 -16.41
C LEU A 115 0.32 4.05 -15.97
N ASP A 116 0.05 4.68 -14.84
CA ASP A 116 -1.29 5.13 -14.56
C ASP A 116 -1.68 6.32 -15.47
N GLU A 117 -2.97 6.54 -15.67
CA GLU A 117 -3.50 7.57 -16.56
C GLU A 117 -3.02 8.98 -16.19
N GLU A 118 -2.96 9.30 -14.90
CA GLU A 118 -2.52 10.60 -14.41
C GLU A 118 -1.04 10.87 -14.74
N LEU A 119 -0.21 9.84 -14.56
CA LEU A 119 1.21 9.90 -14.86
C LEU A 119 1.46 10.01 -16.37
N ALA A 120 0.73 9.22 -17.17
CA ALA A 120 0.79 9.29 -18.63
C ALA A 120 0.40 10.69 -19.16
N ASN A 121 -0.68 11.26 -18.64
CA ASN A 121 -1.13 12.60 -19.00
C ASN A 121 -0.11 13.68 -18.57
N SER A 122 0.49 13.54 -17.39
CA SER A 122 1.49 14.50 -16.90
C SER A 122 2.74 14.52 -17.75
N LEU A 123 3.27 13.36 -18.15
CA LEU A 123 4.52 13.25 -18.91
C LEU A 123 4.32 13.42 -20.41
N PHE A 124 3.30 12.81 -20.98
CA PHE A 124 3.13 12.69 -22.44
C PHE A 124 1.97 13.52 -23.00
N GLY A 125 1.01 13.92 -22.17
CA GLY A 125 -0.17 14.65 -22.59
C GLY A 125 -1.40 13.77 -22.79
N SER A 126 -1.24 12.51 -23.19
CA SER A 126 -2.32 11.53 -23.29
C SER A 126 -1.82 10.10 -23.13
N ALA A 127 -2.74 9.18 -22.82
CA ALA A 127 -2.43 7.75 -22.74
C ALA A 127 -1.92 7.17 -24.07
N GLN A 128 -2.45 7.64 -25.20
CA GLN A 128 -2.05 7.16 -26.53
C GLN A 128 -0.65 7.64 -26.92
N GLU A 129 -0.30 8.87 -26.60
CA GLU A 129 1.03 9.43 -26.89
C GLU A 129 2.13 8.81 -26.03
N ALA A 130 1.79 8.26 -24.87
CA ALA A 130 2.72 7.56 -24.01
C ALA A 130 3.18 6.20 -24.56
N LEU A 131 2.37 5.56 -25.42
CA LEU A 131 2.67 4.21 -25.91
C LEU A 131 3.96 4.16 -26.74
N ASN A 132 4.78 3.14 -26.48
CA ASN A 132 6.08 2.88 -27.11
C ASN A 132 7.13 3.98 -26.89
N GLN A 133 6.84 5.00 -26.10
CA GLN A 133 7.85 5.99 -25.71
C GLN A 133 8.81 5.39 -24.67
N ILE A 134 10.00 5.98 -24.60
CA ILE A 134 10.99 5.65 -23.60
C ILE A 134 10.92 6.72 -22.51
N VAL A 135 10.73 6.29 -21.28
CA VAL A 135 10.77 7.12 -20.07
C VAL A 135 11.99 6.71 -19.24
N GLU A 136 12.67 7.65 -18.69
CA GLU A 136 13.76 7.40 -17.75
C GLU A 136 13.20 7.28 -16.33
N VAL A 137 13.56 6.21 -15.65
CA VAL A 137 13.19 5.94 -14.25
C VAL A 137 14.50 5.87 -13.47
N ASN A 138 14.80 6.92 -12.68
CA ASN A 138 16.10 7.08 -12.03
C ASN A 138 17.26 6.80 -12.99
N GLU A 139 17.25 7.45 -14.17
CA GLU A 139 18.28 7.34 -15.23
C GLU A 139 18.29 6.00 -15.98
N ILE A 140 17.40 5.06 -15.67
CA ILE A 140 17.25 3.79 -16.39
C ILE A 140 16.10 3.90 -17.38
N SER A 141 16.37 3.53 -18.63
CA SER A 141 15.38 3.61 -19.72
C SER A 141 14.34 2.48 -19.63
N TYR A 142 13.09 2.84 -19.59
CA TYR A 142 11.94 1.93 -19.65
C TYR A 142 11.06 2.26 -20.85
N ARG A 143 10.58 1.23 -21.53
CA ARG A 143 9.61 1.40 -22.63
C ARG A 143 8.19 1.33 -22.07
N VAL A 144 7.38 2.33 -22.33
CA VAL A 144 5.96 2.35 -21.99
C VAL A 144 5.19 1.38 -22.90
N ILE A 145 4.62 0.32 -22.33
CA ILE A 145 3.88 -0.72 -23.06
C ILE A 145 2.38 -0.61 -22.89
N GLY A 146 1.92 0.11 -21.89
CA GLY A 146 0.51 0.29 -21.59
C GLY A 146 0.24 1.43 -20.63
N VAL A 147 -1.02 1.83 -20.59
CA VAL A 147 -1.56 2.79 -19.63
C VAL A 147 -2.84 2.20 -19.03
N TYR A 148 -3.01 2.33 -17.74
CA TYR A 148 -4.18 1.81 -17.02
C TYR A 148 -4.92 2.90 -16.26
N ALA A 149 -6.24 2.71 -16.11
CA ALA A 149 -7.05 3.57 -15.27
C ALA A 149 -6.89 3.18 -13.80
N SER A 150 -6.55 4.13 -12.95
CA SER A 150 -6.44 3.92 -11.51
C SER A 150 -7.21 4.99 -10.73
N LYS A 151 -8.15 4.55 -9.90
CA LYS A 151 -8.81 5.42 -8.92
C LYS A 151 -7.87 5.79 -7.78
N GLU A 152 -6.95 4.87 -7.44
CA GLU A 152 -5.97 5.06 -6.39
C GLU A 152 -4.93 6.11 -6.76
N ALA A 153 -4.47 6.13 -8.02
CA ALA A 153 -3.52 7.12 -8.50
C ALA A 153 -4.02 8.55 -8.31
N LYS A 154 -5.31 8.81 -8.57
CA LYS A 154 -5.94 10.11 -8.32
C LYS A 154 -5.95 10.48 -6.84
N ALA A 155 -6.24 9.53 -5.97
CA ALA A 155 -6.28 9.75 -4.53
C ALA A 155 -4.87 10.01 -3.95
N VAL A 156 -3.87 9.19 -4.31
CA VAL A 156 -2.51 9.30 -3.75
C VAL A 156 -1.77 10.54 -4.25
N LYS A 157 -2.11 11.04 -5.43
CA LYS A 157 -1.57 12.30 -5.96
C LYS A 157 -1.86 13.50 -5.03
N SER A 158 -3.03 13.51 -4.38
CA SER A 158 -3.39 14.53 -3.38
C SER A 158 -2.49 14.46 -2.12
N PHE A 159 -1.84 13.33 -1.87
CA PHE A 159 -0.88 13.14 -0.78
C PHE A 159 0.59 13.28 -1.22
N GLY A 160 0.83 13.84 -2.41
CA GLY A 160 2.17 14.10 -2.92
C GLY A 160 2.87 12.89 -3.56
N VAL A 161 2.16 11.80 -3.82
CA VAL A 161 2.69 10.68 -4.60
C VAL A 161 2.60 11.01 -6.08
N GLY A 162 3.73 10.95 -6.79
CA GLY A 162 3.85 11.36 -8.18
C GLY A 162 3.13 10.44 -9.17
N GLY A 163 2.84 9.20 -8.80
CA GLY A 163 2.15 8.20 -9.63
C GLY A 163 2.39 6.78 -9.15
N LEU A 164 1.70 5.82 -9.78
CA LEU A 164 1.75 4.39 -9.46
C LEU A 164 2.14 3.55 -10.70
N PRO A 165 3.35 3.72 -11.26
CA PRO A 165 3.78 2.93 -12.40
C PRO A 165 3.99 1.46 -12.02
N ILE A 166 3.78 0.56 -12.99
CA ILE A 166 3.89 -0.90 -12.80
C ILE A 166 4.95 -1.46 -13.74
N THR A 167 5.78 -2.35 -13.24
CA THR A 167 6.77 -3.12 -14.02
C THR A 167 6.82 -4.58 -13.56
N THR A 168 7.73 -5.38 -14.08
CA THR A 168 7.98 -6.73 -13.57
C THR A 168 8.77 -6.67 -12.26
N ASN A 169 8.43 -7.54 -11.30
CA ASN A 169 9.14 -7.58 -10.00
C ASN A 169 10.63 -7.88 -10.16
N ILE A 170 11.01 -8.72 -11.13
CA ILE A 170 12.40 -9.06 -11.40
C ILE A 170 13.20 -7.88 -12.00
N SER A 171 12.58 -7.11 -12.93
CA SER A 171 13.23 -5.91 -13.47
C SER A 171 13.40 -4.83 -12.40
N LEU A 172 12.38 -4.67 -11.52
CA LEU A 172 12.48 -3.73 -10.41
C LEU A 172 13.60 -4.13 -9.44
N ALA A 173 13.67 -5.41 -9.06
CA ALA A 173 14.70 -5.91 -8.16
C ALA A 173 16.11 -5.73 -8.73
N ALA A 174 16.30 -6.07 -10.01
CA ALA A 174 17.60 -5.96 -10.69
C ALA A 174 18.07 -4.51 -10.80
N ASN A 175 17.15 -3.56 -11.10
CA ASN A 175 17.50 -2.18 -11.38
C ASN A 175 17.58 -1.29 -10.14
N PHE A 176 16.86 -1.62 -9.06
CA PHE A 176 16.74 -0.75 -7.88
C PHE A 176 17.23 -1.40 -6.59
N ASN A 177 17.94 -2.54 -6.69
CA ASN A 177 18.50 -3.26 -5.55
C ASN A 177 17.47 -3.52 -4.44
N THR A 178 16.27 -3.91 -4.83
CA THR A 178 15.20 -4.35 -3.93
C THR A 178 15.12 -5.88 -3.93
N ASP A 179 14.45 -6.46 -2.94
CA ASP A 179 14.14 -7.90 -3.00
C ASP A 179 13.12 -8.16 -4.11
N GLU A 180 13.17 -9.32 -4.76
CA GLU A 180 12.20 -9.71 -5.81
C GLU A 180 10.78 -9.82 -5.27
N ILE A 181 10.66 -10.17 -3.98
CA ILE A 181 9.38 -10.34 -3.29
C ILE A 181 9.45 -9.61 -1.94
N SER A 182 8.71 -8.52 -1.83
CA SER A 182 8.54 -7.78 -0.58
C SER A 182 7.18 -8.05 0.06
N ASN A 183 6.16 -8.29 -0.76
CA ASN A 183 4.81 -8.61 -0.30
C ASN A 183 4.28 -9.84 -1.03
N ILE A 184 3.59 -10.69 -0.29
CA ILE A 184 2.89 -11.87 -0.80
C ILE A 184 1.41 -11.68 -0.52
N VAL A 185 0.57 -11.80 -1.54
CA VAL A 185 -0.87 -11.64 -1.40
C VAL A 185 -1.57 -12.89 -1.92
N PHE A 186 -2.40 -13.48 -1.08
CA PHE A 186 -3.30 -14.57 -1.46
C PHE A 186 -4.73 -14.04 -1.55
N ARG A 187 -5.42 -14.36 -2.64
CA ARG A 187 -6.85 -14.11 -2.78
C ARG A 187 -7.62 -15.35 -2.36
N VAL A 188 -8.65 -15.16 -1.57
CA VAL A 188 -9.52 -16.24 -1.10
C VAL A 188 -10.91 -16.12 -1.72
N ASN A 189 -11.54 -17.25 -2.01
CA ASN A 189 -12.87 -17.29 -2.62
C ASN A 189 -13.97 -16.75 -1.70
N ASP A 190 -13.80 -16.92 -0.39
CA ASP A 190 -14.76 -16.49 0.62
C ASP A 190 -14.06 -15.70 1.72
N THR A 191 -14.56 -14.48 1.95
CA THR A 191 -14.02 -13.58 2.98
C THR A 191 -14.16 -14.12 4.40
N SER A 192 -15.13 -15.02 4.64
CA SER A 192 -15.30 -15.66 5.95
C SER A 192 -14.14 -16.60 6.30
N LEU A 193 -13.45 -17.11 5.28
CA LEU A 193 -12.30 -18.00 5.44
C LEU A 193 -11.00 -17.27 5.73
N THR A 194 -10.96 -15.94 5.60
CA THR A 194 -9.73 -15.14 5.76
C THR A 194 -9.11 -15.33 7.14
N GLN A 195 -9.94 -15.40 8.19
CA GLN A 195 -9.45 -15.54 9.58
C GLN A 195 -8.88 -16.93 9.87
N THR A 196 -9.34 -17.96 9.17
CA THR A 196 -8.88 -19.35 9.36
C THR A 196 -7.76 -19.72 8.40
N LEU A 197 -7.86 -19.32 7.13
CA LEU A 197 -6.84 -19.60 6.12
C LEU A 197 -5.57 -18.75 6.29
N GLY A 198 -5.69 -17.54 6.84
CA GLY A 198 -4.55 -16.67 7.04
C GLY A 198 -3.44 -17.30 7.88
N PRO A 199 -3.73 -17.66 9.12
CA PRO A 199 -2.75 -18.33 9.98
C PRO A 199 -2.23 -19.65 9.39
N GLU A 200 -3.08 -20.40 8.68
CA GLU A 200 -2.68 -21.66 8.05
C GLU A 200 -1.71 -21.43 6.87
N LEU A 201 -1.96 -20.42 6.04
CA LEU A 201 -1.04 -20.00 4.97
C LEU A 201 0.29 -19.51 5.53
N ALA A 202 0.25 -18.70 6.60
CA ALA A 202 1.44 -18.21 7.25
C ALA A 202 2.29 -19.35 7.81
N ARG A 203 1.66 -20.31 8.51
CA ARG A 203 2.30 -21.51 9.01
C ARG A 203 2.93 -22.32 7.87
N ARG A 204 2.18 -22.57 6.81
CA ARG A 204 2.65 -23.34 5.65
C ARG A 204 3.82 -22.65 4.95
N MET A 205 3.78 -21.33 4.80
CA MET A 205 4.90 -20.55 4.25
C MET A 205 6.15 -20.68 5.13
N THR A 206 6.00 -20.62 6.45
CA THR A 206 7.11 -20.79 7.40
C THR A 206 7.73 -22.18 7.29
N GLU A 207 6.90 -23.22 7.18
CA GLU A 207 7.35 -24.61 7.00
C GLU A 207 8.10 -24.81 5.67
N ILE A 208 7.54 -24.32 4.57
CA ILE A 208 8.15 -24.42 3.22
C ILE A 208 9.48 -23.67 3.17
N ALA A 209 9.54 -22.48 3.76
CA ALA A 209 10.76 -21.69 3.81
C ALA A 209 11.83 -22.26 4.74
N GLY A 210 11.48 -23.20 5.62
CA GLY A 210 12.40 -23.83 6.56
C GLY A 210 13.01 -22.84 7.54
N LEU A 211 12.23 -21.82 7.98
CA LEU A 211 12.73 -20.78 8.87
C LEU A 211 13.13 -21.37 10.21
N GLN A 212 14.40 -21.19 10.60
CA GLN A 212 14.91 -21.58 11.90
C GLN A 212 14.59 -20.54 12.98
N GLN A 213 14.45 -19.28 12.59
CA GLN A 213 14.09 -18.17 13.45
C GLN A 213 13.09 -17.27 12.71
N GLY A 214 12.03 -16.85 13.42
CA GLY A 214 10.95 -16.07 12.84
C GLY A 214 9.86 -16.93 12.19
N GLU A 215 8.78 -16.28 11.83
CA GLU A 215 7.63 -16.90 11.18
C GLU A 215 6.97 -15.90 10.23
N TYR A 216 6.36 -16.40 9.17
CA TYR A 216 5.45 -15.59 8.37
C TYR A 216 4.21 -15.26 9.20
N GLN A 217 3.73 -14.03 9.08
CA GLN A 217 2.52 -13.60 9.74
C GLN A 217 1.57 -12.95 8.75
N VAL A 218 0.28 -13.03 9.04
CA VAL A 218 -0.74 -12.32 8.26
C VAL A 218 -0.63 -10.84 8.57
N ALA A 219 -0.37 -10.02 7.56
CA ALA A 219 -0.52 -8.58 7.71
C ALA A 219 -2.01 -8.24 7.73
N ASP A 220 -2.56 -8.05 8.91
CA ASP A 220 -3.94 -7.64 9.07
C ASP A 220 -4.06 -6.14 8.86
N ALA A 221 -4.39 -5.74 7.63
CA ALA A 221 -4.67 -4.35 7.32
C ALA A 221 -5.85 -3.79 8.15
N SER A 222 -6.74 -4.66 8.65
CA SER A 222 -7.86 -4.23 9.48
C SER A 222 -7.41 -3.69 10.84
N ALA A 223 -6.32 -4.22 11.40
CA ALA A 223 -5.74 -3.70 12.64
C ALA A 223 -5.23 -2.26 12.45
N ALA A 224 -4.51 -2.00 11.37
CA ALA A 224 -4.04 -0.65 11.05
C ALA A 224 -5.21 0.33 10.81
N PHE A 225 -6.27 -0.12 10.15
CA PHE A 225 -7.49 0.70 9.99
C PHE A 225 -8.21 0.97 11.31
N GLN A 226 -8.22 0.03 12.25
CA GLN A 226 -8.80 0.24 13.58
C GLN A 226 -8.02 1.29 14.37
N GLU A 227 -6.70 1.28 14.33
CA GLU A 227 -5.88 2.31 14.97
C GLU A 227 -6.18 3.71 14.40
N VAL A 228 -6.27 3.81 13.07
CA VAL A 228 -6.63 5.07 12.40
C VAL A 228 -8.05 5.52 12.81
N GLN A 229 -9.03 4.61 12.86
CA GLN A 229 -10.39 4.92 13.31
C GLN A 229 -10.42 5.38 14.78
N GLN A 230 -9.63 4.79 15.66
CA GLN A 230 -9.52 5.23 17.04
C GLN A 230 -8.96 6.64 17.14
N LEU A 231 -7.92 6.97 16.37
CA LEU A 231 -7.37 8.32 16.29
C LEU A 231 -8.42 9.34 15.83
N PHE A 232 -9.17 9.02 14.77
CA PHE A 232 -10.26 9.89 14.31
C PHE A 232 -11.38 10.02 15.36
N GLY A 233 -11.71 8.94 16.05
CA GLY A 233 -12.65 8.96 17.17
C GLY A 233 -12.21 9.90 18.29
N PHE A 234 -10.92 9.85 18.66
CA PHE A 234 -10.34 10.74 19.66
C PHE A 234 -10.39 12.22 19.22
N ILE A 235 -9.99 12.52 17.99
CA ILE A 235 -10.05 13.88 17.42
C ILE A 235 -11.49 14.40 17.42
N THR A 236 -12.43 13.57 16.97
CA THR A 236 -13.86 13.92 16.93
C THR A 236 -14.40 14.23 18.33
N THR A 237 -13.98 13.47 19.34
CA THR A 237 -14.37 13.70 20.75
C THR A 237 -13.87 15.06 21.24
N ILE A 238 -12.61 15.42 20.95
CA ILE A 238 -12.06 16.72 21.32
C ILE A 238 -12.82 17.86 20.63
N ILE A 239 -13.07 17.74 19.34
CA ILE A 239 -13.81 18.76 18.58
C ILE A 239 -15.22 18.92 19.12
N SER A 240 -15.90 17.81 19.45
CA SER A 240 -17.25 17.80 20.02
C SER A 240 -17.28 18.46 21.39
N ALA A 241 -16.27 18.23 22.22
CA ALA A 241 -16.16 18.87 23.54
C ALA A 241 -15.99 20.39 23.40
N ILE A 242 -15.11 20.85 22.50
CA ILE A 242 -14.90 22.25 22.23
C ILE A 242 -16.18 22.90 21.69
N ALA A 243 -16.87 22.26 20.75
CA ALA A 243 -18.13 22.73 20.19
C ALA A 243 -19.24 22.81 21.28
N GLY A 244 -19.32 21.81 22.16
CA GLY A 244 -20.26 21.79 23.29
C GLY A 244 -20.04 22.95 24.24
N ILE A 245 -18.77 23.20 24.64
CA ILE A 245 -18.43 24.34 25.49
C ILE A 245 -18.78 25.67 24.81
N SER A 246 -18.44 25.82 23.53
CA SER A 246 -18.75 27.02 22.76
C SER A 246 -20.25 27.30 22.67
N LEU A 247 -21.05 26.24 22.44
CA LEU A 247 -22.50 26.32 22.41
C LEU A 247 -23.09 26.70 23.77
N PHE A 248 -22.55 26.15 24.86
CA PHE A 248 -22.96 26.48 26.21
C PHE A 248 -22.69 27.95 26.54
N VAL A 249 -21.49 28.44 26.24
CA VAL A 249 -21.11 29.85 26.47
C VAL A 249 -21.98 30.79 25.60
N GLY A 250 -22.17 30.45 24.33
CA GLY A 250 -23.05 31.22 23.43
C GLY A 250 -24.50 31.23 23.91
N GLY A 251 -25.04 30.08 24.34
CA GLY A 251 -26.39 29.96 24.85
C GLY A 251 -26.63 30.78 26.12
N THR A 252 -25.68 30.77 27.08
CA THR A 252 -25.78 31.58 28.30
C THR A 252 -25.70 33.08 27.96
N GLY A 253 -24.91 33.48 26.98
CA GLY A 253 -24.86 34.88 26.51
C GLY A 253 -26.18 35.35 25.93
N VAL A 254 -26.81 34.57 25.06
CA VAL A 254 -28.15 34.86 24.51
C VAL A 254 -29.20 34.90 25.62
N MET A 255 -29.19 33.98 26.57
CA MET A 255 -30.10 33.95 27.68
C MET A 255 -30.02 35.21 28.52
N ASN A 256 -28.81 35.68 28.84
CA ASN A 256 -28.60 36.93 29.59
C ASN A 256 -29.19 38.15 28.87
N ILE A 257 -28.99 38.25 27.55
CA ILE A 257 -29.55 39.37 26.75
C ILE A 257 -31.09 39.30 26.76
N MET A 258 -31.66 38.11 26.58
CA MET A 258 -33.10 37.90 26.61
C MET A 258 -33.71 38.25 27.97
N LEU A 259 -33.06 37.85 29.07
CA LEU A 259 -33.54 38.20 30.40
C LEU A 259 -33.54 39.71 30.65
N VAL A 260 -32.49 40.42 30.25
CA VAL A 260 -32.44 41.90 30.36
C VAL A 260 -33.55 42.53 29.52
N SER A 261 -33.71 42.11 28.28
CA SER A 261 -34.76 42.65 27.38
C SER A 261 -36.18 42.41 27.90
N VAL A 262 -36.44 41.25 28.49
CA VAL A 262 -37.78 40.92 29.08
C VAL A 262 -38.03 41.76 30.35
N THR A 263 -37.00 41.92 31.22
CA THR A 263 -37.14 42.73 32.44
C THR A 263 -37.35 44.23 32.15
N GLU A 264 -36.68 44.76 31.12
CA GLU A 264 -36.91 46.15 30.68
C GLU A 264 -38.35 46.35 30.13
N ARG A 265 -38.85 45.43 29.28
CA ARG A 265 -40.24 45.53 28.77
C ARG A 265 -41.30 45.39 29.84
N THR A 266 -41.10 44.52 30.83
CA THR A 266 -42.05 44.37 31.95
C THR A 266 -42.08 45.61 32.85
N ARG A 267 -40.96 46.34 32.94
CA ARG A 267 -40.88 47.61 33.67
C ARG A 267 -41.57 48.79 32.94
N GLU A 268 -41.65 48.75 31.60
CA GLU A 268 -42.39 49.79 30.84
C GLU A 268 -43.90 49.60 30.84
N ILE A 269 -44.45 48.44 31.20
CA ILE A 269 -45.88 48.12 31.17
C ILE A 269 -46.51 48.15 32.57
N GLY A 270 -45.73 48.19 33.64
CA GLY A 270 -46.17 48.31 35.04
C GLY A 270 -45.87 49.69 35.60
#